data_7d182d27d113487e0b3cf0a95ee42cbc
#
_entry.id   7d182d27d113487e0b3cf0a95ee42cbc
#
_cell.length_a   1.000
_cell.length_b   1.000
_cell.length_c   1.000
_cell.angle_alpha   90.00
_cell.angle_beta   90.00
_cell.angle_gamma   90.00
#
_symmetry.space_group_name_H-M   'P 1'
#
loop_
_entity.id
_entity.type
_entity.pdbx_description
1 polymer ?
#
loop_
_entity_poly.entity_id
_entity_poly.type
_entity_poly.pdbx_seq_one_letter_code
_entity_poly.pdbx_strand_id
1 'polypeptide(L)'
;TNQNKAANQDTYTNQDKTANVDGYESNLTVRRADKALYYGFASHYLDFDDAQANLAGHFSTVLYSALLAVLEPTDRWYDFLRAYIIGAELEGIIGSLINPAHRTQGWHSTGTVGVIGAAAAIGALRGLHGESLAQLLSLAATQSAGMFFQSGTDGKPLHAGLAARNGMWAYELLQYTSCLLYTSPSPR
;
A
#
# COMPACT_ATOMS: atom_id res chain seq x y z
N THR A 1 -8.28 -5.28 60.50
CA THR A 1 -9.61 -5.59 59.98
C THR A 1 -9.57 -5.58 58.45
N ASN A 2 -9.56 -6.81 57.89
CA ASN A 2 -9.77 -7.12 56.49
C ASN A 2 -11.13 -6.67 56.03
N GLN A 3 -11.26 -6.05 54.85
CA GLN A 3 -12.39 -6.30 53.99
C GLN A 3 -12.12 -5.84 52.52
N ASN A 4 -12.15 -6.84 51.66
CA ASN A 4 -12.67 -6.88 50.31
C ASN A 4 -12.16 -5.90 49.25
N LYS A 5 -11.15 -6.34 48.48
CA LYS A 5 -11.06 -6.06 47.05
C LYS A 5 -11.69 -7.24 46.30
N ALA A 6 -12.98 -7.11 45.98
CA ALA A 6 -13.60 -7.97 44.96
C ALA A 6 -13.06 -7.59 43.60
N ALA A 7 -12.38 -8.53 42.97
CA ALA A 7 -11.98 -8.44 41.56
C ALA A 7 -13.25 -8.53 40.71
N ASN A 8 -13.50 -7.48 39.96
CA ASN A 8 -14.51 -7.50 38.90
C ASN A 8 -13.85 -8.27 37.71
N GLN A 9 -14.12 -9.57 37.68
CA GLN A 9 -13.90 -10.37 36.49
C GLN A 9 -15.13 -10.19 35.59
N ASP A 10 -15.04 -9.25 34.68
CA ASP A 10 -15.96 -9.19 33.56
C ASP A 10 -15.71 -10.42 32.69
N THR A 11 -16.44 -11.48 32.96
CA THR A 11 -16.61 -12.62 32.08
C THR A 11 -17.29 -12.14 30.81
N TYR A 12 -16.51 -11.91 29.76
CA TYR A 12 -17.03 -11.83 28.39
C TYR A 12 -17.62 -13.19 28.05
N THR A 13 -18.88 -13.38 28.31
CA THR A 13 -19.66 -14.50 27.81
C THR A 13 -19.87 -14.27 26.31
N ASN A 14 -19.20 -15.12 25.55
CA ASN A 14 -19.34 -15.25 24.09
C ASN A 14 -20.69 -15.95 23.80
N GLN A 15 -21.79 -15.26 24.06
CA GLN A 15 -23.14 -15.73 23.70
C GLN A 15 -23.82 -14.65 22.85
N ASP A 16 -24.28 -15.10 21.68
CA ASP A 16 -25.15 -14.41 20.73
C ASP A 16 -24.52 -13.31 19.86
N LYS A 17 -23.67 -13.73 18.92
CA LYS A 17 -23.59 -13.08 17.60
C LYS A 17 -23.50 -14.11 16.48
N THR A 18 -24.46 -15.00 16.41
CA THR A 18 -24.91 -15.49 15.11
C THR A 18 -25.85 -14.44 14.52
N ALA A 19 -25.35 -13.23 14.30
CA ALA A 19 -25.98 -12.30 13.40
C ALA A 19 -25.96 -13.01 12.04
N ASN A 20 -27.13 -13.17 11.48
CA ASN A 20 -27.41 -13.75 10.19
C ASN A 20 -26.46 -13.11 9.14
N VAL A 21 -25.32 -13.76 8.91
CA VAL A 21 -24.27 -13.29 7.98
C VAL A 21 -24.70 -13.54 6.54
N ASP A 22 -25.70 -14.40 6.35
CA ASP A 22 -26.17 -14.87 5.03
C ASP A 22 -26.89 -13.79 4.20
N GLY A 23 -27.29 -12.67 4.82
CA GLY A 23 -27.94 -11.53 4.14
C GLY A 23 -26.98 -10.38 3.81
N TYR A 24 -25.75 -10.35 4.36
CA TYR A 24 -24.82 -9.23 4.22
C TYR A 24 -23.75 -9.46 3.15
N GLU A 25 -23.52 -10.70 2.74
CA GLU A 25 -22.46 -11.07 1.79
C GLU A 25 -22.80 -10.79 0.32
N SER A 26 -24.05 -10.56 -0.04
CA SER A 26 -24.44 -10.48 -1.46
C SER A 26 -24.23 -9.12 -2.14
N ASN A 27 -23.85 -8.04 -1.42
CA ASN A 27 -23.74 -6.70 -2.00
C ASN A 27 -22.51 -5.88 -1.54
N LEU A 28 -21.58 -6.43 -0.77
CA LEU A 28 -20.31 -5.76 -0.44
C LEU A 28 -19.30 -5.98 -1.58
N THR A 29 -19.35 -5.15 -2.60
CA THR A 29 -18.21 -5.01 -3.51
C THR A 29 -17.04 -4.47 -2.71
N VAL A 30 -16.10 -5.33 -2.33
CA VAL A 30 -14.87 -4.92 -1.64
C VAL A 30 -14.13 -3.95 -2.54
N ARG A 31 -13.88 -2.73 -2.05
CA ARG A 31 -13.18 -1.70 -2.83
C ARG A 31 -11.78 -2.19 -3.23
N ARG A 32 -11.30 -1.78 -4.40
CA ARG A 32 -9.98 -2.16 -4.91
C ARG A 32 -8.86 -1.80 -3.93
N ALA A 33 -8.95 -0.62 -3.33
CA ALA A 33 -7.99 -0.18 -2.32
C ALA A 33 -7.95 -1.10 -1.09
N ASP A 34 -9.10 -1.62 -0.63
CA ASP A 34 -9.16 -2.54 0.50
C ASP A 34 -8.61 -3.93 0.13
N LYS A 35 -8.81 -4.38 -1.12
CA LYS A 35 -8.17 -5.60 -1.64
C LYS A 35 -6.64 -5.47 -1.66
N ALA A 36 -6.13 -4.33 -2.14
CA ALA A 36 -4.70 -4.05 -2.17
C ALA A 36 -4.09 -4.07 -0.76
N LEU A 37 -4.76 -3.46 0.23
CA LEU A 37 -4.38 -3.52 1.64
C LEU A 37 -4.26 -4.96 2.14
N TYR A 38 -5.31 -5.75 1.93
CA TYR A 38 -5.35 -7.12 2.41
C TYR A 38 -4.26 -7.99 1.76
N TYR A 39 -4.10 -7.90 0.45
CA TYR A 39 -3.08 -8.66 -0.28
C TYR A 39 -1.66 -8.30 0.17
N GLY A 40 -1.37 -7.01 0.31
CA GLY A 40 -0.06 -6.55 0.74
C GLY A 40 0.26 -6.94 2.18
N PHE A 41 -0.70 -6.84 3.08
CA PHE A 41 -0.53 -7.29 4.45
C PHE A 41 -0.30 -8.81 4.51
N ALA A 42 -1.15 -9.60 3.86
CA ALA A 42 -1.09 -11.05 3.91
C ALA A 42 0.17 -11.62 3.25
N SER A 43 0.58 -11.08 2.10
CA SER A 43 1.76 -11.55 1.37
C SER A 43 3.08 -11.22 2.06
N HIS A 44 3.12 -10.15 2.88
CA HIS A 44 4.31 -9.75 3.63
C HIS A 44 4.34 -10.28 5.08
N TYR A 45 3.29 -10.95 5.53
CA TYR A 45 3.11 -11.31 6.94
C TYR A 45 4.22 -12.21 7.49
N LEU A 46 4.66 -13.19 6.71
CA LEU A 46 5.71 -14.14 7.10
C LEU A 46 7.12 -13.74 6.64
N ASP A 47 7.26 -12.61 5.96
CA ASP A 47 8.55 -12.09 5.48
C ASP A 47 9.30 -13.06 4.53
N PHE A 48 8.56 -13.85 3.75
CA PHE A 48 9.10 -14.80 2.77
C PHE A 48 9.20 -14.21 1.36
N ASP A 49 8.69 -13.01 1.19
CA ASP A 49 8.75 -12.25 -0.05
C ASP A 49 10.16 -11.70 -0.31
N ASP A 50 10.41 -11.39 -1.57
CA ASP A 50 11.71 -10.93 -2.04
C ASP A 50 12.06 -9.52 -1.52
N ALA A 51 13.34 -9.19 -1.62
CA ALA A 51 13.86 -7.87 -1.31
C ALA A 51 14.75 -7.35 -2.44
N GLN A 52 14.73 -6.07 -2.70
CA GLN A 52 15.61 -5.38 -3.64
C GLN A 52 16.68 -4.60 -2.88
N ALA A 53 17.95 -4.84 -3.22
CA ALA A 53 19.10 -4.23 -2.53
C ALA A 53 19.11 -2.70 -2.62
N ASN A 54 18.84 -2.14 -3.80
CA ASN A 54 18.82 -0.68 -4.01
C ASN A 54 17.71 0.00 -3.22
N LEU A 55 16.54 -0.63 -3.18
CA LEU A 55 15.41 -0.15 -2.38
C LEU A 55 15.68 -0.28 -0.88
N ALA A 56 16.45 -1.30 -0.48
CA ALA A 56 16.56 -1.76 0.90
C ALA A 56 15.18 -2.06 1.51
N GLY A 57 14.32 -2.74 0.74
CA GLY A 57 12.92 -3.01 1.05
C GLY A 57 12.31 -4.10 0.16
N HIS A 58 11.06 -4.43 0.44
CA HIS A 58 10.30 -5.47 -0.24
C HIS A 58 9.37 -4.82 -1.27
N PHE A 59 9.58 -5.11 -2.53
CA PHE A 59 8.87 -4.46 -3.64
C PHE A 59 7.75 -5.31 -4.24
N SER A 60 7.98 -6.63 -4.45
CA SER A 60 6.99 -7.49 -5.10
C SER A 60 5.68 -7.56 -4.34
N THR A 61 5.72 -7.64 -3.02
CA THR A 61 4.51 -7.70 -2.19
C THR A 61 3.61 -6.49 -2.40
N VAL A 62 4.18 -5.29 -2.51
CA VAL A 62 3.45 -4.05 -2.77
C VAL A 62 2.91 -4.00 -4.19
N LEU A 63 3.77 -4.28 -5.17
CA LEU A 63 3.43 -4.18 -6.60
C LEU A 63 2.38 -5.19 -7.03
N TYR A 64 2.54 -6.48 -6.68
CA TYR A 64 1.55 -7.50 -7.00
C TYR A 64 0.21 -7.22 -6.32
N SER A 65 0.23 -6.77 -5.08
CA SER A 65 -1.00 -6.47 -4.34
C SER A 65 -1.79 -5.34 -4.98
N ALA A 66 -1.12 -4.28 -5.41
CA ALA A 66 -1.73 -3.17 -6.12
C ALA A 66 -2.25 -3.58 -7.51
N LEU A 67 -1.43 -4.30 -8.28
CA LEU A 67 -1.79 -4.76 -9.62
C LEU A 67 -2.93 -5.76 -9.62
N LEU A 68 -2.92 -6.75 -8.71
CA LEU A 68 -4.00 -7.74 -8.59
C LEU A 68 -5.32 -7.09 -8.16
N ALA A 69 -5.26 -6.02 -7.36
CA ALA A 69 -6.46 -5.30 -6.95
C ALA A 69 -7.12 -4.50 -8.09
N VAL A 70 -6.32 -4.07 -9.07
CA VAL A 70 -6.81 -3.27 -10.21
C VAL A 70 -7.09 -4.12 -11.46
N LEU A 71 -6.64 -5.38 -11.47
CA LEU A 71 -6.71 -6.26 -12.63
C LEU A 71 -8.15 -6.45 -13.13
N GLU A 72 -8.31 -6.35 -14.45
CA GLU A 72 -9.58 -6.57 -15.16
C GLU A 72 -9.47 -7.85 -16.03
N PRO A 73 -10.58 -8.53 -16.33
CA PRO A 73 -10.56 -9.75 -17.15
C PRO A 73 -10.00 -9.56 -18.57
N THR A 74 -9.99 -8.33 -19.05
CA THR A 74 -9.46 -7.95 -20.38
C THR A 74 -7.97 -7.65 -20.38
N ASP A 75 -7.35 -7.52 -19.22
CA ASP A 75 -5.92 -7.23 -19.12
C ASP A 75 -5.09 -8.42 -19.58
N ARG A 76 -4.08 -8.16 -20.41
CA ARG A 76 -3.18 -9.20 -20.88
C ARG A 76 -2.07 -9.42 -19.86
N TRP A 77 -1.66 -10.67 -19.69
CA TRP A 77 -0.57 -11.03 -18.81
C TRP A 77 0.75 -10.29 -19.10
N TYR A 78 1.02 -10.05 -20.38
CA TYR A 78 2.17 -9.27 -20.82
C TYR A 78 2.15 -7.84 -20.25
N ASP A 79 1.00 -7.16 -20.31
CA ASP A 79 0.87 -5.78 -19.82
C ASP A 79 0.97 -5.72 -18.29
N PHE A 80 0.48 -6.74 -17.60
CA PHE A 80 0.65 -6.91 -16.16
C PHE A 80 2.13 -7.04 -15.78
N LEU A 81 2.89 -7.92 -16.43
CA LEU A 81 4.32 -8.10 -16.17
C LEU A 81 5.12 -6.85 -16.51
N ARG A 82 4.80 -6.17 -17.61
CA ARG A 82 5.42 -4.91 -17.97
C ARG A 82 5.18 -3.83 -16.91
N ALA A 83 3.96 -3.72 -16.42
CA ALA A 83 3.60 -2.79 -15.36
C ALA A 83 4.35 -3.08 -14.05
N TYR A 84 4.46 -4.35 -13.68
CA TYR A 84 5.25 -4.78 -12.54
C TYR A 84 6.72 -4.36 -12.66
N ILE A 85 7.36 -4.61 -13.82
CA ILE A 85 8.75 -4.23 -14.06
C ILE A 85 8.94 -2.71 -13.95
N ILE A 86 8.02 -1.92 -14.49
CA ILE A 86 8.08 -0.45 -14.41
C ILE A 86 8.01 0.02 -12.95
N GLY A 87 7.12 -0.55 -12.16
CA GLY A 87 7.04 -0.24 -10.72
C GLY A 87 8.33 -0.62 -9.98
N ALA A 88 8.85 -1.83 -10.21
CA ALA A 88 10.06 -2.34 -9.58
C ALA A 88 11.31 -1.51 -9.93
N GLU A 89 11.46 -1.13 -11.18
CA GLU A 89 12.56 -0.27 -11.62
C GLU A 89 12.49 1.12 -11.00
N LEU A 90 11.29 1.71 -10.94
CA LEU A 90 11.12 3.02 -10.30
C LEU A 90 11.46 2.97 -8.81
N GLU A 91 11.01 1.93 -8.10
CA GLU A 91 11.37 1.75 -6.68
C GLU A 91 12.89 1.59 -6.51
N GLY A 92 13.54 0.82 -7.37
CA GLY A 92 14.99 0.64 -7.36
C GLY A 92 15.76 1.94 -7.62
N ILE A 93 15.30 2.75 -8.59
CA ILE A 93 15.90 4.06 -8.90
C ILE A 93 15.74 5.01 -7.69
N ILE A 94 14.53 5.17 -7.17
CA ILE A 94 14.31 6.02 -5.99
C ILE A 94 15.13 5.52 -4.82
N GLY A 95 15.11 4.22 -4.56
CA GLY A 95 15.87 3.59 -3.48
C GLY A 95 17.36 3.89 -3.56
N SER A 96 17.96 3.78 -4.75
CA SER A 96 19.38 4.07 -4.97
C SER A 96 19.75 5.53 -4.71
N LEU A 97 18.82 6.45 -4.89
CA LEU A 97 19.03 7.89 -4.67
C LEU A 97 18.94 8.29 -3.19
N ILE A 98 18.07 7.62 -2.41
CA ILE A 98 17.77 8.02 -1.04
C ILE A 98 18.47 7.18 0.04
N ASN A 99 18.81 5.91 -0.26
CA ASN A 99 19.48 5.03 0.69
C ASN A 99 21.02 5.22 0.66
N PRO A 100 21.72 5.00 1.77
CA PRO A 100 21.22 4.50 3.06
C PRO A 100 20.59 5.58 3.96
N ALA A 101 20.64 6.85 3.61
CA ALA A 101 20.21 7.95 4.47
C ALA A 101 18.74 7.80 4.92
N HIS A 102 17.87 7.41 4.01
CA HIS A 102 16.46 7.20 4.29
C HIS A 102 16.23 6.16 5.41
N ARG A 103 16.89 5.02 5.30
CA ARG A 103 16.82 3.96 6.31
C ARG A 103 17.44 4.38 7.64
N THR A 104 18.59 5.06 7.63
CA THR A 104 19.26 5.51 8.85
C THR A 104 18.48 6.59 9.59
N GLN A 105 17.62 7.34 8.89
CA GLN A 105 16.68 8.28 9.49
C GLN A 105 15.41 7.61 10.02
N GLY A 106 15.30 6.29 9.94
CA GLY A 106 14.22 5.53 10.52
C GLY A 106 13.02 5.27 9.59
N TRP A 107 13.15 5.52 8.29
CA TRP A 107 12.09 5.25 7.32
C TRP A 107 12.14 3.82 6.80
N HIS A 108 10.97 3.25 6.52
CA HIS A 108 10.81 1.92 5.93
C HIS A 108 10.49 2.03 4.44
N SER A 109 11.47 1.73 3.59
CA SER A 109 11.36 1.92 2.13
C SER A 109 10.17 1.21 1.50
N THR A 110 9.81 0.00 1.98
CA THR A 110 8.61 -0.73 1.53
C THR A 110 7.34 0.11 1.68
N GLY A 111 7.20 0.84 2.79
CA GLY A 111 6.03 1.69 3.03
C GLY A 111 6.10 3.02 2.30
N THR A 112 7.29 3.64 2.26
CA THR A 112 7.44 5.01 1.72
C THR A 112 7.58 5.03 0.20
N VAL A 113 8.52 4.26 -0.36
CA VAL A 113 8.77 4.21 -1.82
C VAL A 113 7.74 3.32 -2.50
N GLY A 114 7.30 2.24 -1.85
CA GLY A 114 6.34 1.30 -2.41
C GLY A 114 5.02 1.94 -2.85
N VAL A 115 4.57 3.01 -2.17
CA VAL A 115 3.38 3.76 -2.60
C VAL A 115 3.57 4.32 -4.02
N ILE A 116 4.76 4.87 -4.30
CA ILE A 116 5.09 5.48 -5.61
C ILE A 116 5.23 4.37 -6.65
N GLY A 117 5.89 3.25 -6.29
CA GLY A 117 6.01 2.08 -7.16
C GLY A 117 4.67 1.48 -7.55
N ALA A 118 3.78 1.29 -6.56
CA ALA A 118 2.42 0.80 -6.78
C ALA A 118 1.63 1.70 -7.75
N ALA A 119 1.68 3.03 -7.53
CA ALA A 119 1.03 4.00 -8.41
C ALA A 119 1.60 3.96 -9.83
N ALA A 120 2.92 3.86 -9.98
CA ALA A 120 3.58 3.75 -11.28
C ALA A 120 3.17 2.47 -12.02
N ALA A 121 3.13 1.33 -11.31
CA ALA A 121 2.69 0.06 -11.86
C ALA A 121 1.23 0.12 -12.35
N ILE A 122 0.33 0.65 -11.53
CA ILE A 122 -1.08 0.85 -11.92
C ILE A 122 -1.18 1.80 -13.12
N GLY A 123 -0.46 2.92 -13.10
CA GLY A 123 -0.43 3.88 -14.21
C GLY A 123 0.04 3.23 -15.51
N ALA A 124 1.10 2.42 -15.46
CA ALA A 124 1.62 1.70 -16.61
C ALA A 124 0.63 0.66 -17.14
N LEU A 125 -0.06 -0.08 -16.27
CA LEU A 125 -1.09 -1.05 -16.65
C LEU A 125 -2.29 -0.35 -17.31
N ARG A 126 -2.63 0.84 -16.86
CA ARG A 126 -3.74 1.66 -17.39
C ARG A 126 -3.33 2.61 -18.53
N GLY A 127 -2.08 2.53 -18.98
CA GLY A 127 -1.59 3.31 -20.12
C GLY A 127 -1.42 4.81 -19.83
N LEU A 128 -1.33 5.21 -18.56
CA LEU A 128 -1.10 6.61 -18.19
C LEU A 128 0.31 7.05 -18.60
N HIS A 129 0.42 8.27 -19.08
CA HIS A 129 1.69 8.88 -19.49
C HIS A 129 1.65 10.41 -19.37
N GLY A 130 2.80 11.07 -19.51
CA GLY A 130 2.88 12.52 -19.46
C GLY A 130 2.32 13.10 -18.18
N GLU A 131 1.46 14.11 -18.30
CA GLU A 131 0.90 14.84 -17.17
C GLU A 131 0.04 13.97 -16.24
N SER A 132 -0.78 13.08 -16.79
CA SER A 132 -1.63 12.18 -15.98
C SER A 132 -0.82 11.24 -15.10
N LEU A 133 0.30 10.72 -15.62
CA LEU A 133 1.21 9.91 -14.81
C LEU A 133 1.91 10.76 -13.74
N ALA A 134 2.36 11.96 -14.09
CA ALA A 134 2.99 12.87 -13.12
C ALA A 134 2.05 13.25 -11.98
N GLN A 135 0.77 13.52 -12.27
CA GLN A 135 -0.27 13.77 -11.28
C GLN A 135 -0.49 12.55 -10.38
N LEU A 136 -0.58 11.35 -10.96
CA LEU A 136 -0.72 10.11 -10.19
C LEU A 136 0.45 9.92 -9.22
N LEU A 137 1.68 10.07 -9.69
CA LEU A 137 2.88 9.91 -8.85
C LEU A 137 2.95 10.99 -7.76
N SER A 138 2.53 12.22 -8.05
CA SER A 138 2.44 13.30 -7.06
C SER A 138 1.43 12.97 -5.95
N LEU A 139 0.23 12.48 -6.31
CA LEU A 139 -0.77 12.02 -5.34
C LEU A 139 -0.28 10.87 -4.49
N ALA A 140 0.45 9.93 -5.08
CA ALA A 140 1.04 8.81 -4.36
C ALA A 140 2.13 9.28 -3.39
N ALA A 141 3.02 10.17 -3.82
CA ALA A 141 4.13 10.67 -3.00
C ALA A 141 3.67 11.34 -1.71
N THR A 142 2.54 12.05 -1.73
CA THR A 142 1.97 12.69 -0.52
C THR A 142 1.48 11.69 0.53
N GLN A 143 1.33 10.42 0.16
CA GLN A 143 0.84 9.35 1.02
C GLN A 143 1.95 8.41 1.50
N SER A 144 3.22 8.74 1.20
CA SER A 144 4.39 7.97 1.65
C SER A 144 4.51 7.99 3.16
N ALA A 145 4.49 6.79 3.78
CA ALA A 145 4.58 6.63 5.22
C ALA A 145 5.20 5.28 5.59
N GLY A 146 5.65 5.16 6.84
CA GLY A 146 6.17 3.91 7.37
C GLY A 146 7.49 4.12 8.11
N MET A 147 7.52 3.70 9.38
CA MET A 147 8.70 3.84 10.25
C MET A 147 9.39 2.50 10.43
N PHE A 148 10.70 2.48 10.23
CA PHE A 148 11.50 1.25 10.29
C PHE A 148 11.47 0.55 11.66
N PHE A 149 11.23 1.28 12.74
CA PHE A 149 11.14 0.69 14.08
C PHE A 149 9.99 -0.31 14.25
N GLN A 150 9.05 -0.38 13.30
CA GLN A 150 8.01 -1.40 13.27
C GLN A 150 8.51 -2.77 12.79
N SER A 151 9.78 -2.90 12.38
CA SER A 151 10.37 -4.19 12.05
C SER A 151 10.27 -5.15 13.24
N GLY A 152 9.77 -6.37 12.99
CA GLY A 152 9.51 -7.37 14.02
C GLY A 152 8.15 -7.28 14.70
N THR A 153 7.27 -6.37 14.26
CA THR A 153 5.87 -6.26 14.70
C THR A 153 4.92 -6.41 13.51
N ASP A 154 3.61 -6.57 13.77
CA ASP A 154 2.56 -6.57 12.73
C ASP A 154 2.47 -5.24 11.97
N GLY A 155 3.11 -4.19 12.47
CA GLY A 155 3.26 -2.91 11.77
C GLY A 155 4.08 -3.03 10.49
N LYS A 156 5.07 -3.96 10.44
CA LYS A 156 5.89 -4.17 9.24
C LYS A 156 5.05 -4.63 8.03
N PRO A 157 4.30 -5.76 8.10
CA PRO A 157 3.45 -6.18 6.98
C PRO A 157 2.32 -5.19 6.69
N LEU A 158 1.83 -4.46 7.70
CA LEU A 158 0.86 -3.40 7.48
C LEU A 158 1.39 -2.30 6.55
N HIS A 159 2.68 -1.96 6.62
CA HIS A 159 3.28 -0.97 5.72
C HIS A 159 3.18 -1.39 4.25
N ALA A 160 3.41 -2.68 3.92
CA ALA A 160 3.26 -3.17 2.56
C ALA A 160 1.80 -3.06 2.08
N GLY A 161 0.85 -3.46 2.92
CA GLY A 161 -0.58 -3.32 2.62
C GLY A 161 -1.00 -1.86 2.43
N LEU A 162 -0.55 -0.96 3.32
CA LEU A 162 -0.84 0.47 3.21
C LEU A 162 -0.21 1.09 1.96
N ALA A 163 1.01 0.70 1.59
CA ALA A 163 1.65 1.18 0.38
C ALA A 163 0.85 0.78 -0.88
N ALA A 164 0.47 -0.49 -0.99
CA ALA A 164 -0.35 -0.98 -2.10
C ALA A 164 -1.72 -0.26 -2.16
N ARG A 165 -2.40 -0.13 -1.01
CA ARG A 165 -3.67 0.59 -0.89
C ARG A 165 -3.55 2.06 -1.31
N ASN A 166 -2.54 2.75 -0.82
CA ASN A 166 -2.37 4.17 -1.06
C ASN A 166 -2.01 4.47 -2.52
N GLY A 167 -1.21 3.60 -3.17
CA GLY A 167 -0.97 3.66 -4.61
C GLY A 167 -2.26 3.46 -5.42
N MET A 168 -3.08 2.49 -5.03
CA MET A 168 -4.40 2.27 -5.63
C MET A 168 -5.35 3.45 -5.40
N TRP A 169 -5.38 3.99 -4.19
CA TRP A 169 -6.22 5.13 -3.85
C TRP A 169 -5.78 6.41 -4.58
N ALA A 170 -4.48 6.63 -4.76
CA ALA A 170 -3.99 7.72 -5.60
C ALA A 170 -4.53 7.62 -7.04
N TYR A 171 -4.58 6.41 -7.61
CA TYR A 171 -5.17 6.18 -8.92
C TYR A 171 -6.69 6.45 -8.94
N GLU A 172 -7.43 6.03 -7.93
CA GLU A 172 -8.87 6.34 -7.82
C GLU A 172 -9.11 7.85 -7.70
N LEU A 173 -8.32 8.54 -6.88
CA LEU A 173 -8.42 10.00 -6.70
C LEU A 173 -8.12 10.78 -7.97
N LEU A 174 -7.22 10.29 -8.81
CA LEU A 174 -6.86 10.95 -10.07
C LEU A 174 -8.09 11.22 -10.95
N GLN A 175 -9.11 10.37 -10.88
CA GLN A 175 -10.34 10.52 -11.66
C GLN A 175 -11.21 11.72 -11.21
N TYR A 176 -11.01 12.21 -9.99
CA TYR A 176 -11.78 13.29 -9.40
C TYR A 176 -11.01 14.61 -9.30
N THR A 177 -9.72 14.60 -9.65
CA THR A 177 -8.86 15.78 -9.49
C THR A 177 -8.44 16.32 -10.85
N SER A 178 -9.01 17.43 -11.26
CA SER A 178 -8.76 18.05 -12.57
C SER A 178 -7.51 18.93 -12.62
N CYS A 179 -6.85 19.21 -11.49
CA CYS A 179 -5.69 20.11 -11.47
C CYS A 179 -4.86 19.97 -10.20
N LEU A 180 -3.84 19.11 -10.21
CA LEU A 180 -2.92 18.95 -9.08
C LEU A 180 -1.55 19.56 -9.29
N LEU A 181 -1.21 19.93 -10.53
CA LEU A 181 0.06 20.55 -10.85
C LEU A 181 -0.14 22.02 -11.26
N TYR A 182 -0.76 22.81 -10.39
CA TYR A 182 -0.50 24.24 -10.43
C TYR A 182 0.87 24.45 -9.78
N THR A 183 1.91 24.39 -10.56
CA THR A 183 3.22 24.89 -10.14
C THR A 183 3.14 26.41 -10.08
N SER A 184 2.69 26.93 -8.95
CA SER A 184 3.06 28.30 -8.60
C SER A 184 4.58 28.36 -8.61
N PRO A 185 5.22 29.25 -9.36
CA PRO A 185 6.66 29.42 -9.25
C PRO A 185 6.95 29.73 -7.78
N SER A 186 7.78 28.88 -7.17
CA SER A 186 8.25 29.10 -5.80
C SER A 186 8.79 30.52 -5.72
N PRO A 187 8.32 31.36 -4.79
CA PRO A 187 8.96 32.65 -4.58
C PRO A 187 10.43 32.40 -4.26
N ARG A 188 11.31 32.98 -5.08
CA ARG A 188 12.76 32.96 -4.89
C ARG A 188 13.14 33.78 -3.68
#